data_b14c8556611be2405649cfee9da65120
#
_entry.id   b14c8556611be2405649cfee9da65120
#
_cell.length_a   1.000
_cell.length_b   1.000
_cell.length_c   1.000
_cell.angle_alpha   90.00
_cell.angle_beta   90.00
_cell.angle_gamma   90.00
#
_symmetry.space_group_name_H-M   'P 1'
#
loop_
_entity.id
_entity.type
_entity.pdbx_description
1 polymer ?
#
loop_
_entity_poly.entity_id
_entity_poly.type
_entity_poly.pdbx_seq_one_letter_code
_entity_poly.pdbx_strand_id
1 'polypeptide(L)'
;MAASVELAAHIKAHPAAYADSMARKVLFMVFEKPSLRTRVSFETGMARMGGYAINYDTSTSPLGAGKESLEDTIRVVSRYADLIVARLYKHTDLDKMAAHSSVPVINGLTDLAHPCQILADLLTITEKKGDLGGPTLSATL
;
A
#
# COMPACT_ATOMS: atom_id res chain seq x y z
N MET A 1 5.22 -10.34 -10.13
CA MET A 1 6.22 -10.09 -9.07
C MET A 1 7.54 -9.58 -9.65
N ALA A 2 8.19 -10.27 -10.60
CA ALA A 2 9.43 -9.77 -11.25
C ALA A 2 9.26 -8.38 -11.85
N ALA A 3 8.23 -8.16 -12.67
CA ALA A 3 7.95 -6.86 -13.29
C ALA A 3 7.76 -5.71 -12.28
N SER A 4 7.21 -5.99 -11.10
CA SER A 4 7.04 -4.96 -10.05
C SER A 4 8.38 -4.56 -9.42
N VAL A 5 9.29 -5.52 -9.22
CA VAL A 5 10.64 -5.27 -8.70
C VAL A 5 11.48 -4.51 -9.73
N GLU A 6 11.41 -4.90 -11.01
CA GLU A 6 12.08 -4.20 -12.11
C GLU A 6 11.60 -2.75 -12.25
N LEU A 7 10.27 -2.53 -12.21
CA LEU A 7 9.70 -1.19 -12.23
C LEU A 7 10.15 -0.35 -11.03
N ALA A 8 10.17 -0.93 -9.83
CA ALA A 8 10.64 -0.24 -8.63
C ALA A 8 12.12 0.16 -8.74
N ALA A 9 12.98 -0.73 -9.27
CA ALA A 9 14.38 -0.42 -9.54
C ALA A 9 14.52 0.72 -10.55
N HIS A 10 13.72 0.70 -11.62
CA HIS A 10 13.74 1.75 -12.64
C HIS A 10 13.28 3.10 -12.10
N ILE A 11 12.18 3.14 -11.31
CA ILE A 11 11.71 4.37 -10.64
C ILE A 11 12.79 4.93 -9.72
N LYS A 12 13.45 4.06 -8.96
CA LYS A 12 14.52 4.46 -8.03
C LYS A 12 15.73 5.05 -8.76
N ALA A 13 16.08 4.52 -9.92
CA ALA A 13 17.19 5.00 -10.75
C ALA A 13 16.83 6.29 -11.52
N HIS A 14 15.57 6.49 -11.88
CA HIS A 14 15.11 7.59 -12.73
C HIS A 14 13.90 8.33 -12.12
N PRO A 15 13.99 8.86 -10.88
CA PRO A 15 12.83 9.40 -10.18
C PRO A 15 12.16 10.58 -10.91
N ALA A 16 12.93 11.39 -11.64
CA ALA A 16 12.41 12.53 -12.39
C ALA A 16 11.45 12.10 -13.53
N ALA A 17 11.68 10.92 -14.13
CA ALA A 17 10.82 10.40 -15.19
C ALA A 17 9.41 10.02 -14.68
N TYR A 18 9.24 9.88 -13.37
CA TYR A 18 7.99 9.49 -12.73
C TYR A 18 7.36 10.59 -11.86
N ALA A 19 7.92 11.82 -11.90
CA ALA A 19 7.48 12.92 -11.03
C ALA A 19 5.99 13.26 -11.16
N ASP A 20 5.38 13.02 -12.32
CA ASP A 20 3.97 13.31 -12.61
C ASP A 20 3.12 12.04 -12.85
N SER A 21 3.68 10.84 -12.60
CA SER A 21 2.98 9.57 -12.91
C SER A 21 1.71 9.36 -12.07
N MET A 22 1.59 10.01 -10.93
CA MET A 22 0.40 10.04 -10.07
C MET A 22 -0.26 11.43 -10.02
N ALA A 23 0.00 12.27 -11.02
CA ALA A 23 -0.58 13.62 -11.05
C ALA A 23 -2.10 13.58 -10.93
N ARG A 24 -2.64 14.35 -9.98
CA ARG A 24 -4.08 14.44 -9.65
C ARG A 24 -4.70 13.13 -9.13
N LYS A 25 -3.89 12.13 -8.76
CA LYS A 25 -4.35 10.89 -8.13
C LYS A 25 -4.37 11.02 -6.62
N VAL A 26 -5.40 10.44 -6.01
CA VAL A 26 -5.60 10.42 -4.57
C VAL A 26 -5.49 8.99 -4.06
N LEU A 27 -4.55 8.79 -3.14
CA LEU A 27 -4.40 7.56 -2.37
C LEU A 27 -5.10 7.73 -1.02
N PHE A 28 -6.05 6.84 -0.71
CA PHE A 28 -6.65 6.77 0.61
C PHE A 28 -6.01 5.63 1.42
N MET A 29 -5.50 5.95 2.61
CA MET A 29 -4.81 4.98 3.46
C MET A 29 -5.64 4.73 4.72
N VAL A 30 -6.04 3.47 4.94
CA VAL A 30 -6.77 3.00 6.12
C VAL A 30 -5.82 2.24 7.03
N PHE A 31 -5.64 2.72 8.25
CA PHE A 31 -4.77 2.09 9.24
C PHE A 31 -5.53 1.74 10.52
N GLU A 32 -5.70 0.44 10.81
CA GLU A 32 -6.13 -0.05 12.12
C GLU A 32 -4.95 -0.17 13.09
N LYS A 33 -3.74 -0.37 12.54
CA LYS A 33 -2.50 -0.45 13.32
C LYS A 33 -1.60 0.73 12.99
N PRO A 34 -1.12 1.49 13.96
CA PRO A 34 -0.14 2.55 13.73
C PRO A 34 1.10 2.00 13.00
N SER A 35 1.57 2.73 12.01
CA SER A 35 2.79 2.38 11.28
C SER A 35 3.44 3.60 10.69
N LEU A 36 4.56 4.02 11.27
CA LEU A 36 5.32 5.15 10.77
C LEU A 36 5.91 4.85 9.38
N ARG A 37 6.60 3.72 9.24
CA ARG A 37 7.31 3.37 7.99
C ARG A 37 6.35 3.22 6.81
N THR A 38 5.27 2.47 6.97
CA THR A 38 4.28 2.28 5.90
C THR A 38 3.63 3.61 5.53
N ARG A 39 3.21 4.39 6.51
CA ARG A 39 2.59 5.69 6.27
C ARG A 39 3.52 6.62 5.50
N VAL A 40 4.72 6.86 6.02
CA VAL A 40 5.68 7.80 5.41
C VAL A 40 6.10 7.34 4.01
N SER A 41 6.28 6.03 3.77
CA SER A 41 6.66 5.53 2.46
C SER A 41 5.59 5.81 1.40
N PHE A 42 4.32 5.55 1.69
CA PHE A 42 3.22 5.84 0.76
C PHE A 42 2.97 7.34 0.58
N GLU A 43 2.94 8.13 1.67
CA GLU A 43 2.78 9.59 1.59
C GLU A 43 3.90 10.23 0.75
N THR A 44 5.16 9.85 1.03
CA THR A 44 6.30 10.38 0.29
C THR A 44 6.31 9.90 -1.17
N GLY A 45 5.96 8.64 -1.41
CA GLY A 45 5.85 8.10 -2.76
C GLY A 45 4.83 8.86 -3.60
N MET A 46 3.62 9.05 -3.09
CA MET A 46 2.58 9.84 -3.76
C MET A 46 3.02 11.27 -4.01
N ALA A 47 3.58 11.95 -3.01
CA ALA A 47 4.03 13.33 -3.15
C ALA A 47 5.14 13.48 -4.22
N ARG A 48 6.10 12.55 -4.27
CA ARG A 48 7.19 12.56 -5.27
C ARG A 48 6.73 12.24 -6.69
N MET A 49 5.58 11.60 -6.83
CA MET A 49 4.98 11.25 -8.12
C MET A 49 3.83 12.19 -8.52
N GLY A 50 3.68 13.35 -7.83
CA GLY A 50 2.66 14.36 -8.15
C GLY A 50 1.26 14.06 -7.66
N GLY A 51 1.07 13.02 -6.84
CA GLY A 51 -0.20 12.63 -6.26
C GLY A 51 -0.40 13.16 -4.83
N TYR A 52 -1.51 12.80 -4.23
CA TYR A 52 -1.89 13.16 -2.88
C TYR A 52 -2.25 11.92 -2.06
N ALA A 53 -1.91 11.91 -0.77
CA ALA A 53 -2.28 10.83 0.14
C ALA A 53 -3.11 11.36 1.31
N ILE A 54 -4.21 10.68 1.61
CA ILE A 54 -5.07 10.93 2.77
C ILE A 54 -4.85 9.79 3.75
N ASN A 55 -4.41 10.11 4.96
CA ASN A 55 -4.30 9.13 6.03
C ASN A 55 -5.58 9.15 6.89
N TYR A 56 -6.22 7.98 7.00
CA TYR A 56 -7.41 7.77 7.81
C TYR A 56 -7.07 6.83 8.97
N ASP A 57 -7.06 7.40 10.17
CA ASP A 57 -6.85 6.67 11.41
C ASP A 57 -8.21 6.18 11.93
N THR A 58 -8.42 4.88 11.92
CA THR A 58 -9.68 4.28 12.36
C THR A 58 -9.95 4.49 13.86
N SER A 59 -8.92 4.69 14.69
CA SER A 59 -9.07 4.87 16.13
C SER A 59 -9.86 6.13 16.51
N THR A 60 -9.88 7.14 15.64
CA THR A 60 -10.56 8.43 15.84
C THR A 60 -11.75 8.65 14.91
N SER A 61 -12.20 7.62 14.22
CA SER A 61 -13.14 7.70 13.12
C SER A 61 -14.49 7.01 13.42
N PRO A 62 -15.57 7.33 12.67
CA PRO A 62 -16.85 6.63 12.77
C PRO A 62 -16.74 5.12 12.56
N LEU A 63 -15.85 4.65 11.67
CA LEU A 63 -15.58 3.24 11.44
C LEU A 63 -15.03 2.56 12.71
N GLY A 64 -13.99 3.12 13.31
CA GLY A 64 -13.41 2.60 14.56
C GLY A 64 -14.35 2.69 15.76
N ALA A 65 -15.27 3.66 15.76
CA ALA A 65 -16.32 3.79 16.76
C ALA A 65 -17.51 2.85 16.54
N GLY A 66 -17.51 2.02 15.49
CA GLY A 66 -18.59 1.09 15.14
C GLY A 66 -19.89 1.79 14.67
N LYS A 67 -19.80 3.06 14.27
CA LYS A 67 -20.95 3.85 13.79
C LYS A 67 -21.22 3.66 12.30
N GLU A 68 -20.25 3.13 11.58
CA GLU A 68 -20.31 2.92 10.14
C GLU A 68 -19.73 1.54 9.81
N SER A 69 -20.30 0.85 8.82
CA SER A 69 -19.75 -0.41 8.35
C SER A 69 -18.52 -0.20 7.47
N LEU A 70 -17.63 -1.20 7.44
CA LEU A 70 -16.46 -1.17 6.57
C LEU A 70 -16.87 -1.07 5.10
N GLU A 71 -17.91 -1.80 4.71
CA GLU A 71 -18.45 -1.85 3.36
C GLU A 71 -18.97 -0.48 2.90
N ASP A 72 -19.70 0.23 3.77
CA ASP A 72 -20.27 1.54 3.44
C ASP A 72 -19.15 2.60 3.38
N THR A 73 -18.23 2.58 4.34
CA THR A 73 -17.04 3.45 4.31
C THR A 73 -16.30 3.30 2.98
N ILE A 74 -16.06 2.07 2.53
CA ILE A 74 -15.30 1.81 1.29
C ILE A 74 -16.08 2.21 0.05
N ARG A 75 -17.38 1.96 -0.01
CA ARG A 75 -18.23 2.43 -1.12
C ARG A 75 -18.19 3.96 -1.28
N VAL A 76 -18.19 4.68 -0.16
CA VAL A 76 -18.10 6.15 -0.17
C VAL A 76 -16.71 6.60 -0.58
N VAL A 77 -15.66 6.09 0.08
CA VAL A 77 -14.28 6.51 -0.14
C VAL A 77 -13.81 6.22 -1.56
N SER A 78 -14.17 5.07 -2.13
CA SER A 78 -13.79 4.73 -3.52
C SER A 78 -14.42 5.63 -4.59
N ARG A 79 -15.33 6.56 -4.22
CA ARG A 79 -15.83 7.61 -5.12
C ARG A 79 -14.97 8.87 -5.11
N TYR A 80 -14.09 9.02 -4.12
CA TYR A 80 -13.21 10.18 -3.96
C TYR A 80 -11.74 9.86 -4.22
N ALA A 81 -11.34 8.61 -3.99
CA ALA A 81 -9.97 8.15 -4.17
C ALA A 81 -9.78 7.37 -5.46
N ASP A 82 -8.55 7.31 -5.95
CA ASP A 82 -8.14 6.49 -7.10
C ASP A 82 -7.53 5.15 -6.68
N LEU A 83 -6.99 5.09 -5.46
CA LEU A 83 -6.35 3.92 -4.87
C LEU A 83 -6.66 3.87 -3.37
N ILE A 84 -6.69 2.66 -2.81
CA ILE A 84 -6.79 2.44 -1.36
C ILE A 84 -5.61 1.58 -0.91
N VAL A 85 -4.94 1.98 0.17
CA VAL A 85 -4.01 1.13 0.93
C VAL A 85 -4.65 0.81 2.27
N ALA A 86 -4.73 -0.47 2.61
CA ALA A 86 -5.31 -0.92 3.86
C ALA A 86 -4.28 -1.71 4.69
N ARG A 87 -4.10 -1.30 5.95
CA ARG A 87 -3.31 -2.00 6.95
C ARG A 87 -4.25 -2.40 8.10
N LEU A 88 -4.68 -3.65 8.06
CA LEU A 88 -5.77 -4.17 8.89
C LEU A 88 -5.28 -5.28 9.82
N TYR A 89 -6.09 -5.61 10.83
CA TYR A 89 -5.86 -6.78 11.67
C TYR A 89 -6.17 -8.07 10.93
N LYS A 90 -7.32 -8.14 10.23
CA LYS A 90 -7.83 -9.35 9.59
C LYS A 90 -7.74 -9.27 8.08
N HIS A 91 -7.27 -10.33 7.44
CA HIS A 91 -7.26 -10.43 5.98
C HIS A 91 -8.69 -10.48 5.41
N THR A 92 -9.62 -11.10 6.11
CA THR A 92 -11.03 -11.15 5.72
C THR A 92 -11.67 -9.76 5.57
N ASP A 93 -11.22 -8.77 6.33
CA ASP A 93 -11.71 -7.40 6.18
C ASP A 93 -11.10 -6.72 4.95
N LEU A 94 -9.86 -7.06 4.59
CA LEU A 94 -9.27 -6.64 3.32
C LEU A 94 -10.05 -7.22 2.12
N ASP A 95 -10.45 -8.49 2.18
CA ASP A 95 -11.26 -9.13 1.13
C ASP A 95 -12.60 -8.43 0.96
N LYS A 96 -13.26 -8.06 2.06
CA LYS A 96 -14.50 -7.27 2.04
C LYS A 96 -14.27 -5.90 1.41
N MET A 97 -13.17 -5.21 1.78
CA MET A 97 -12.83 -3.92 1.17
C MET A 97 -12.65 -4.05 -0.34
N ALA A 98 -11.90 -5.06 -0.78
CA ALA A 98 -11.67 -5.30 -2.20
C ALA A 98 -12.98 -5.64 -2.96
N ALA A 99 -13.90 -6.39 -2.33
CA ALA A 99 -15.19 -6.75 -2.93
C ALA A 99 -16.14 -5.56 -3.09
N HIS A 100 -16.05 -4.54 -2.23
CA HIS A 100 -16.96 -3.38 -2.24
C HIS A 100 -16.32 -2.09 -2.78
N SER A 101 -15.02 -2.10 -3.09
CA SER A 101 -14.31 -0.98 -3.67
C SER A 101 -14.49 -0.93 -5.18
N SER A 102 -14.69 0.28 -5.73
CA SER A 102 -14.64 0.52 -7.18
C SER A 102 -13.25 0.89 -7.69
N VAL A 103 -12.26 0.97 -6.79
CA VAL A 103 -10.86 1.28 -7.09
C VAL A 103 -9.93 0.20 -6.53
N PRO A 104 -8.68 0.07 -7.03
CA PRO A 104 -7.75 -0.92 -6.52
C PRO A 104 -7.49 -0.79 -5.01
N VAL A 105 -7.45 -1.93 -4.31
CA VAL A 105 -7.10 -2.03 -2.89
C VAL A 105 -5.75 -2.74 -2.76
N ILE A 106 -4.81 -2.09 -2.11
CA ILE A 106 -3.46 -2.58 -1.85
C ILE A 106 -3.36 -3.07 -0.41
N ASN A 107 -2.89 -4.30 -0.23
CA ASN A 107 -2.59 -4.83 1.10
C ASN A 107 -1.32 -4.20 1.67
N GLY A 108 -1.47 -3.29 2.63
CA GLY A 108 -0.37 -2.68 3.38
C GLY A 108 0.16 -3.55 4.53
N LEU A 109 -0.64 -4.45 5.04
CA LEU A 109 -0.37 -5.55 5.99
C LEU A 109 -1.70 -6.11 6.50
N THR A 110 -1.76 -7.42 6.67
CA THR A 110 -2.80 -8.13 7.43
C THR A 110 -2.15 -9.24 8.28
N ASP A 111 -2.96 -10.00 9.03
CA ASP A 111 -2.51 -11.18 9.75
C ASP A 111 -1.98 -12.29 8.83
N LEU A 112 -2.40 -12.30 7.55
CA LEU A 112 -2.00 -13.33 6.58
C LEU A 112 -0.75 -12.97 5.79
N ALA A 113 -0.56 -11.68 5.39
CA ALA A 113 0.49 -11.31 4.44
C ALA A 113 0.89 -9.83 4.51
N HIS A 114 2.15 -9.56 4.13
CA HIS A 114 2.69 -8.21 3.93
C HIS A 114 3.37 -8.08 2.56
N PRO A 115 2.61 -8.04 1.44
CA PRO A 115 3.18 -8.09 0.09
C PRO A 115 4.12 -6.92 -0.21
N CYS A 116 3.83 -5.72 0.31
CA CYS A 116 4.70 -4.56 0.13
C CYS A 116 6.09 -4.76 0.77
N GLN A 117 6.17 -5.43 1.92
CA GLN A 117 7.44 -5.75 2.55
C GLN A 117 8.23 -6.77 1.71
N ILE A 118 7.57 -7.82 1.24
CA ILE A 118 8.19 -8.84 0.39
C ILE A 118 8.80 -8.21 -0.88
N LEU A 119 8.07 -7.31 -1.53
CA LEU A 119 8.59 -6.61 -2.72
C LEU A 119 9.80 -5.72 -2.39
N ALA A 120 9.80 -5.05 -1.24
CA ALA A 120 10.91 -4.23 -0.79
C ALA A 120 12.15 -5.09 -0.45
N ASP A 121 11.94 -6.24 0.18
CA ASP A 121 13.01 -7.19 0.49
C ASP A 121 13.63 -7.78 -0.78
N LEU A 122 12.78 -8.20 -1.75
CA LEU A 122 13.25 -8.70 -3.04
C LEU A 122 14.07 -7.65 -3.80
N LEU A 123 13.60 -6.40 -3.85
CA LEU A 123 14.37 -5.31 -4.47
C LEU A 123 15.72 -5.13 -3.77
N THR A 124 15.73 -5.09 -2.44
CA THR A 124 16.97 -4.92 -1.65
C THR A 124 17.95 -6.05 -1.89
N ILE A 125 17.48 -7.28 -1.96
CA ILE A 125 18.32 -8.45 -2.23
C ILE A 125 18.88 -8.37 -3.65
N THR A 126 18.05 -8.06 -4.64
CA THR A 126 18.48 -7.87 -6.03
C THR A 126 19.57 -6.80 -6.13
N GLU A 127 19.40 -5.66 -5.45
CA GLU A 127 20.40 -4.59 -5.44
C GLU A 127 21.72 -4.96 -4.76
N LYS A 128 21.68 -5.81 -3.71
CA LYS A 128 22.85 -6.14 -2.91
C LYS A 128 23.56 -7.44 -3.30
N LYS A 129 22.82 -8.38 -3.87
CA LYS A 129 23.31 -9.74 -4.16
C LYS A 129 23.24 -10.10 -5.64
N GLY A 130 22.56 -9.30 -6.47
CA GLY A 130 22.34 -9.61 -7.89
C GLY A 130 21.13 -10.54 -8.09
N ASP A 131 21.30 -11.59 -8.87
CA ASP A 131 20.20 -12.50 -9.23
C ASP A 131 19.61 -13.22 -8.00
N LEU A 132 18.28 -13.40 -8.05
CA LEU A 132 17.52 -14.17 -7.04
C LEU A 132 17.63 -15.69 -7.22
N GLY A 133 18.33 -16.17 -8.25
CA GLY A 133 18.61 -17.59 -8.54
C GLY A 133 19.59 -18.27 -7.57
N GLY A 134 19.97 -17.61 -6.49
CA GLY A 134 20.91 -18.07 -5.45
C GLY A 134 20.24 -18.74 -4.26
N PRO A 135 20.91 -18.74 -3.09
CA PRO A 135 20.53 -19.53 -1.91
C PRO A 135 19.14 -19.20 -1.40
N THR A 136 18.50 -20.21 -0.80
CA THR A 136 17.17 -20.14 -0.20
C THR A 136 17.04 -18.97 0.77
N LEU A 137 16.07 -18.10 0.53
CA LEU A 137 15.66 -17.04 1.44
C LEU A 137 14.71 -17.63 2.50
N SER A 138 15.12 -17.54 3.76
CA SER A 138 14.24 -17.78 4.90
C SER A 138 13.87 -16.43 5.51
N ALA A 139 12.60 -16.08 5.51
CA ALA A 139 12.07 -14.92 6.22
C ALA A 139 11.14 -15.40 7.32
N THR A 140 11.40 -14.97 8.57
CA THR A 140 10.46 -15.12 9.69
C THR A 140 9.69 -13.80 9.81
N LEU A 141 8.37 -13.85 9.68
CA LEU A 141 7.45 -12.73 9.88
C LEU A 141 7.12 -12.56 11.35
#